data_6f856d7a10e045e07ea6b765f6b469c2
#
_entry.id   6f856d7a10e045e07ea6b765f6b469c2
#
_cell.length_a   1.000
_cell.length_b   1.000
_cell.length_c   1.000
_cell.angle_alpha   90.00
_cell.angle_beta   90.00
_cell.angle_gamma   90.00
#
_symmetry.space_group_name_H-M   'P 1'
#
loop_
_entity.id
_entity.type
_entity.pdbx_description
1 polymer ?
#
loop_
_entity_poly.entity_id
_entity_poly.type
_entity_poly.pdbx_seq_one_letter_code
_entity_poly.pdbx_strand_id
1 'polypeptide(L)'
;MSNVQKIRIESLGVYLPEQVLTMEELLASCRRRPPWDLERITGIRERRVAVGEFAVDLAVQAARRALALSRYSVADLDVVVCASISKHHRENEFHLEPATAARVSRALGADGARVFDVVNACAGMLTGIFVLQGLIRAGEARCGMVVSGEHNLPVTRTAARELRHRFDGQMAALTLGDGGAAVILDASPDPVVGFHHMDLVTGARHDHYCYSRPSRRGAGGILVTKARGLQRQGNEHFPAYLKEALDRSGWTLDDLDHIIPHQVSVRAIENSARAVERYLGCPLPPCTRVSADVYANTSTTSHFLALHRFIQDGTIASGDKLLLVSGASGIVISHATYTFDDLPARYRDRWAPEGRP
;
A
#
# COMPACT_ATOMS: atom_id res chain seq x y z
N MET A 1 19.42 -4.82 26.39
CA MET A 1 18.20 -4.64 25.57
C MET A 1 17.44 -5.95 25.60
N SER A 2 16.19 -5.96 26.05
CA SER A 2 15.36 -7.17 26.03
C SER A 2 15.24 -7.68 24.60
N ASN A 3 15.47 -8.96 24.41
CA ASN A 3 15.37 -9.63 23.09
C ASN A 3 13.90 -9.65 22.66
N VAL A 4 13.40 -8.52 22.11
CA VAL A 4 12.02 -8.42 21.65
C VAL A 4 11.82 -9.34 20.45
N GLN A 5 10.86 -10.27 20.55
CA GLN A 5 10.51 -11.19 19.47
C GLN A 5 10.29 -10.43 18.15
N LYS A 6 11.09 -10.74 17.14
CA LYS A 6 10.89 -10.23 15.79
C LYS A 6 9.67 -10.87 15.14
N ILE A 7 8.94 -10.08 14.38
CA ILE A 7 7.84 -10.56 13.55
C ILE A 7 8.26 -10.41 12.10
N ARG A 8 7.99 -11.41 11.29
CA ARG A 8 8.33 -11.40 9.86
C ARG A 8 7.07 -11.47 8.99
N ILE A 9 7.25 -11.11 7.73
CA ILE A 9 6.33 -11.43 6.65
C ILE A 9 6.64 -12.84 6.20
N GLU A 10 5.83 -13.80 6.66
CA GLU A 10 6.00 -15.22 6.33
C GLU A 10 5.63 -15.49 4.87
N SER A 11 4.56 -14.82 4.37
CA SER A 11 4.20 -14.89 2.97
C SER A 11 3.60 -13.58 2.47
N LEU A 12 3.67 -13.39 1.17
CA LEU A 12 3.12 -12.25 0.43
C LEU A 12 2.24 -12.76 -0.70
N GLY A 13 1.06 -12.18 -0.87
CA GLY A 13 0.21 -12.41 -2.03
C GLY A 13 -0.23 -11.09 -2.64
N VAL A 14 -0.18 -10.99 -3.94
CA VAL A 14 -0.58 -9.80 -4.69
C VAL A 14 -1.54 -10.18 -5.80
N TYR A 15 -2.56 -9.38 -6.01
CA TYR A 15 -3.45 -9.52 -7.16
C TYR A 15 -3.49 -8.22 -7.95
N LEU A 16 -3.16 -8.33 -9.23
CA LEU A 16 -3.26 -7.25 -10.20
C LEU A 16 -4.37 -7.62 -11.20
N PRO A 17 -5.41 -6.78 -11.36
CA PRO A 17 -6.40 -6.97 -12.41
C PRO A 17 -5.75 -7.04 -13.80
N GLU A 18 -6.33 -7.79 -14.70
CA GLU A 18 -5.75 -8.01 -16.03
C GLU A 18 -5.79 -6.76 -16.91
N GLN A 19 -6.89 -5.98 -16.80
CA GLN A 19 -7.08 -4.84 -17.67
C GLN A 19 -6.13 -3.69 -17.32
N VAL A 20 -5.46 -3.18 -18.35
CA VAL A 20 -4.62 -1.98 -18.30
C VAL A 20 -5.42 -0.79 -18.82
N LEU A 21 -5.30 0.35 -18.15
CA LEU A 21 -5.82 1.64 -18.59
C LEU A 21 -4.66 2.64 -18.63
N THR A 22 -4.33 3.12 -19.81
CA THR A 22 -3.29 4.14 -19.99
C THR A 22 -3.74 5.50 -19.49
N MET A 23 -2.78 6.40 -19.22
CA MET A 23 -3.11 7.78 -18.85
C MET A 23 -3.82 8.51 -20.00
N GLU A 24 -3.45 8.23 -21.23
CA GLU A 24 -4.09 8.83 -22.41
C GLU A 24 -5.56 8.42 -22.55
N GLU A 25 -5.86 7.13 -22.45
CA GLU A 25 -7.25 6.60 -22.48
C GLU A 25 -8.11 7.18 -21.37
N LEU A 26 -7.54 7.25 -20.13
CA LEU A 26 -8.23 7.88 -19.01
C LEU A 26 -8.54 9.36 -19.31
N LEU A 27 -7.57 10.13 -19.80
CA LEU A 27 -7.77 11.54 -20.11
C LEU A 27 -8.75 11.75 -21.28
N ALA A 28 -8.79 10.82 -22.24
CA ALA A 28 -9.79 10.83 -23.32
C ALA A 28 -11.21 10.62 -22.79
N SER A 29 -11.37 9.86 -21.71
CA SER A 29 -12.67 9.62 -21.05
C SER A 29 -13.16 10.81 -20.19
N CYS A 30 -12.32 11.79 -19.93
CA CYS A 30 -12.70 12.96 -19.12
C CYS A 30 -13.69 13.86 -19.87
N ARG A 31 -14.81 14.21 -19.24
CA ARG A 31 -15.78 15.18 -19.79
C ARG A 31 -15.12 16.51 -20.14
N ARG A 32 -14.13 16.91 -19.34
CA ARG A 32 -13.23 18.05 -19.61
C ARG A 32 -11.81 17.56 -19.44
N ARG A 33 -11.08 17.45 -20.54
CA ARG A 33 -9.67 17.04 -20.48
C ARG A 33 -8.90 18.06 -19.65
N PRO A 34 -8.15 17.62 -18.63
CA PRO A 34 -7.24 18.51 -17.92
C PRO A 34 -6.25 19.17 -18.88
N PRO A 35 -5.92 20.46 -18.68
CA PRO A 35 -4.98 21.18 -19.58
C PRO A 35 -3.53 20.79 -19.36
N TRP A 36 -3.27 19.89 -18.40
CA TRP A 36 -1.95 19.43 -18.04
C TRP A 36 -1.66 18.07 -18.68
N ASP A 37 -0.45 17.88 -19.10
CA ASP A 37 0.11 16.56 -19.39
C ASP A 37 0.32 15.82 -18.03
N LEU A 38 -0.68 15.05 -17.62
CA LEU A 38 -0.66 14.35 -16.33
C LEU A 38 0.40 13.25 -16.30
N GLU A 39 0.69 12.59 -17.41
CA GLU A 39 1.76 11.62 -17.50
C GLU A 39 3.10 12.28 -17.17
N ARG A 40 3.40 13.39 -17.82
CA ARG A 40 4.66 14.15 -17.60
C ARG A 40 4.80 14.65 -16.16
N ILE A 41 3.71 15.20 -15.55
CA ILE A 41 3.80 15.80 -14.21
C ILE A 41 3.69 14.79 -13.07
N THR A 42 3.19 13.57 -13.34
CA THR A 42 3.08 12.51 -12.34
C THR A 42 4.07 11.38 -12.57
N GLY A 43 4.47 11.12 -13.80
CA GLY A 43 5.24 9.98 -14.24
C GLY A 43 4.42 8.68 -14.30
N ILE A 44 3.09 8.75 -14.18
CA ILE A 44 2.19 7.60 -14.27
C ILE A 44 1.78 7.41 -15.72
N ARG A 45 2.17 6.29 -16.32
CA ARG A 45 1.87 5.95 -17.71
C ARG A 45 0.57 5.16 -17.83
N GLU A 46 0.38 4.21 -16.92
CA GLU A 46 -0.74 3.28 -16.93
C GLU A 46 -1.11 2.83 -15.53
N ARG A 47 -2.17 2.06 -15.41
CA ARG A 47 -2.66 1.43 -14.19
C ARG A 47 -3.42 0.16 -14.50
N ARG A 48 -3.54 -0.70 -13.48
CA ARG A 48 -4.48 -1.81 -13.51
C ARG A 48 -5.84 -1.32 -13.05
N VAL A 49 -6.90 -1.83 -13.69
CA VAL A 49 -8.28 -1.51 -13.35
C VAL A 49 -9.12 -2.78 -13.28
N ALA A 50 -9.90 -2.91 -12.22
CA ALA A 50 -10.80 -4.02 -12.00
C ALA A 50 -12.13 -3.77 -12.74
N VAL A 51 -12.57 -4.76 -13.50
CA VAL A 51 -13.84 -4.72 -14.22
C VAL A 51 -14.65 -5.96 -13.85
N GLY A 52 -15.79 -5.74 -13.18
CA GLY A 52 -16.60 -6.84 -12.66
C GLY A 52 -16.10 -7.43 -11.35
N GLU A 53 -14.96 -6.96 -10.85
CA GLU A 53 -14.38 -7.31 -9.55
C GLU A 53 -14.40 -6.09 -8.63
N PHE A 54 -14.57 -6.30 -7.33
CA PHE A 54 -14.68 -5.23 -6.34
C PHE A 54 -13.66 -5.42 -5.22
N ALA A 55 -13.62 -4.51 -4.26
CA ALA A 55 -12.62 -4.50 -3.20
C ALA A 55 -12.44 -5.85 -2.48
N VAL A 56 -13.56 -6.55 -2.17
CA VAL A 56 -13.52 -7.86 -1.51
C VAL A 56 -12.90 -8.92 -2.44
N ASP A 57 -13.24 -8.89 -3.74
CA ASP A 57 -12.71 -9.87 -4.69
C ASP A 57 -11.20 -9.73 -4.84
N LEU A 58 -10.70 -8.48 -4.98
CA LEU A 58 -9.26 -8.19 -5.05
C LEU A 58 -8.53 -8.64 -3.78
N ALA A 59 -9.13 -8.40 -2.60
CA ALA A 59 -8.59 -8.83 -1.32
C ALA A 59 -8.53 -10.36 -1.23
N VAL A 60 -9.60 -11.07 -1.61
CA VAL A 60 -9.69 -12.52 -1.58
C VAL A 60 -8.67 -13.17 -2.52
N GLN A 61 -8.51 -12.64 -3.74
CA GLN A 61 -7.50 -13.15 -4.68
C GLN A 61 -6.08 -12.99 -4.12
N ALA A 62 -5.76 -11.82 -3.56
CA ALA A 62 -4.46 -11.59 -2.93
C ALA A 62 -4.25 -12.52 -1.71
N ALA A 63 -5.28 -12.69 -0.88
CA ALA A 63 -5.23 -13.59 0.29
C ALA A 63 -5.00 -15.05 -0.11
N ARG A 64 -5.70 -15.55 -1.15
CA ARG A 64 -5.49 -16.91 -1.68
C ARG A 64 -4.07 -17.12 -2.18
N ARG A 65 -3.48 -16.11 -2.83
CA ARG A 65 -2.08 -16.17 -3.28
C ARG A 65 -1.10 -16.18 -2.11
N ALA A 66 -1.36 -15.37 -1.05
CA ALA A 66 -0.54 -15.41 0.15
C ALA A 66 -0.60 -16.80 0.81
N LEU A 67 -1.80 -17.38 0.96
CA LEU A 67 -1.99 -18.72 1.52
C LEU A 67 -1.30 -19.81 0.68
N ALA A 68 -1.38 -19.72 -0.66
CA ALA A 68 -0.73 -20.69 -1.54
C ALA A 68 0.81 -20.71 -1.40
N LEU A 69 1.42 -19.59 -0.98
CA LEU A 69 2.86 -19.44 -0.75
C LEU A 69 3.26 -19.68 0.70
N SER A 70 2.28 -19.71 1.61
CA SER A 70 2.48 -19.85 3.04
C SER A 70 2.67 -21.32 3.47
N ARG A 71 3.33 -21.49 4.61
CA ARG A 71 3.31 -22.74 5.36
C ARG A 71 2.04 -22.96 6.17
N TYR A 72 1.24 -21.89 6.33
CA TYR A 72 -0.02 -21.91 7.04
C TYR A 72 -1.19 -22.16 6.09
N SER A 73 -2.16 -22.93 6.56
CA SER A 73 -3.47 -23.06 5.94
C SER A 73 -4.42 -21.95 6.42
N VAL A 74 -5.57 -21.82 5.80
CA VAL A 74 -6.60 -20.88 6.26
C VAL A 74 -7.08 -21.15 7.69
N ALA A 75 -7.10 -22.42 8.10
CA ALA A 75 -7.51 -22.84 9.45
C ALA A 75 -6.51 -22.46 10.55
N ASP A 76 -5.27 -22.17 10.17
CA ASP A 76 -4.22 -21.77 11.12
C ASP A 76 -4.23 -20.26 11.45
N LEU A 77 -5.01 -19.47 10.71
CA LEU A 77 -5.07 -18.02 10.91
C LEU A 77 -5.83 -17.65 12.18
N ASP A 78 -5.15 -17.12 13.17
CA ASP A 78 -5.76 -16.66 14.42
C ASP A 78 -6.46 -15.29 14.25
N VAL A 79 -5.97 -14.47 13.31
CA VAL A 79 -6.45 -13.09 13.06
C VAL A 79 -6.45 -12.76 11.57
N VAL A 80 -7.52 -12.11 11.08
CA VAL A 80 -7.55 -11.48 9.75
C VAL A 80 -7.92 -10.02 9.89
N VAL A 81 -6.99 -9.13 9.51
CA VAL A 81 -7.17 -7.67 9.51
C VAL A 81 -7.36 -7.19 8.08
N CYS A 82 -8.47 -6.54 7.77
CA CYS A 82 -8.66 -5.91 6.48
C CYS A 82 -8.36 -4.41 6.56
N ALA A 83 -7.48 -3.93 5.67
CA ALA A 83 -7.03 -2.53 5.64
C ALA A 83 -7.59 -1.74 4.45
N SER A 84 -8.57 -2.27 3.71
CA SER A 84 -9.14 -1.62 2.53
C SER A 84 -9.81 -0.30 2.86
N ILE A 85 -9.43 0.75 2.14
CA ILE A 85 -10.15 2.04 2.14
C ILE A 85 -11.39 1.92 1.23
N SER A 86 -11.23 1.25 0.10
CA SER A 86 -12.30 1.03 -0.85
C SER A 86 -13.34 0.08 -0.27
N LYS A 87 -14.58 0.56 -0.15
CA LYS A 87 -15.73 -0.21 0.37
C LYS A 87 -16.75 -0.51 -0.74
N HIS A 88 -16.35 -0.37 -2.01
CA HIS A 88 -17.22 -0.64 -3.14
C HIS A 88 -17.55 -2.13 -3.22
N HIS A 89 -18.85 -2.43 -3.31
CA HIS A 89 -19.39 -3.77 -3.51
C HIS A 89 -19.92 -3.96 -4.94
N ARG A 90 -20.40 -2.88 -5.53
CA ARG A 90 -20.76 -2.70 -6.94
C ARG A 90 -20.35 -1.29 -7.34
N GLU A 91 -20.52 -0.91 -8.61
CA GLU A 91 -20.01 0.36 -9.13
C GLU A 91 -20.33 1.59 -8.25
N ASN A 92 -21.52 1.62 -7.64
CA ASN A 92 -21.99 2.76 -6.85
C ASN A 92 -22.53 2.37 -5.47
N GLU A 93 -22.34 1.11 -5.05
CA GLU A 93 -22.80 0.61 -3.76
C GLU A 93 -21.62 0.45 -2.81
N PHE A 94 -21.79 0.95 -1.59
CA PHE A 94 -20.80 0.83 -0.52
C PHE A 94 -21.34 -0.11 0.56
N HIS A 95 -20.51 -1.03 1.04
CA HIS A 95 -20.79 -1.80 2.23
C HIS A 95 -19.95 -1.27 3.39
N LEU A 96 -20.61 -0.65 4.36
CA LEU A 96 -19.99 -0.18 5.59
C LEU A 96 -19.98 -1.27 6.67
N GLU A 97 -21.02 -2.10 6.69
CA GLU A 97 -21.22 -3.22 7.61
C GLU A 97 -21.74 -4.46 6.85
N PRO A 98 -21.40 -5.69 7.27
CA PRO A 98 -20.40 -6.02 8.29
C PRO A 98 -18.98 -5.62 7.88
N ALA A 99 -17.99 -5.73 8.82
CA ALA A 99 -16.57 -5.48 8.51
C ALA A 99 -16.13 -6.19 7.23
N THR A 100 -15.31 -5.53 6.42
CA THR A 100 -14.80 -6.11 5.16
C THR A 100 -13.99 -7.38 5.44
N ALA A 101 -13.24 -7.41 6.56
CA ALA A 101 -12.53 -8.60 7.04
C ALA A 101 -13.45 -9.81 7.21
N ALA A 102 -14.67 -9.64 7.73
CA ALA A 102 -15.63 -10.73 7.89
C ALA A 102 -16.07 -11.32 6.53
N ARG A 103 -16.19 -10.46 5.51
CA ARG A 103 -16.54 -10.90 4.15
C ARG A 103 -15.39 -11.63 3.48
N VAL A 104 -14.17 -11.13 3.64
CA VAL A 104 -12.94 -11.78 3.16
C VAL A 104 -12.78 -13.15 3.86
N SER A 105 -12.87 -13.21 5.19
CA SER A 105 -12.73 -14.45 5.96
C SER A 105 -13.76 -15.49 5.56
N ARG A 106 -15.03 -15.10 5.39
CA ARG A 106 -16.06 -16.00 4.88
C ARG A 106 -15.73 -16.57 3.50
N ALA A 107 -15.23 -15.73 2.59
CA ALA A 107 -14.86 -16.14 1.22
C ALA A 107 -13.63 -17.06 1.19
N LEU A 108 -12.80 -17.02 2.22
CA LEU A 108 -11.64 -17.88 2.40
C LEU A 108 -11.95 -19.15 3.20
N GLY A 109 -13.05 -19.18 3.97
CA GLY A 109 -13.34 -20.23 4.93
C GLY A 109 -12.55 -20.08 6.24
N ALA A 110 -12.17 -18.88 6.63
CA ALA A 110 -11.43 -18.58 7.86
C ALA A 110 -12.39 -18.37 9.06
N ASP A 111 -13.24 -19.33 9.34
CA ASP A 111 -14.34 -19.20 10.32
C ASP A 111 -13.85 -19.09 11.77
N GLY A 112 -12.66 -19.60 12.09
CA GLY A 112 -12.07 -19.56 13.43
C GLY A 112 -11.28 -18.29 13.76
N ALA A 113 -10.99 -17.44 12.76
CA ALA A 113 -10.17 -16.26 12.94
C ALA A 113 -10.93 -15.10 13.60
N ARG A 114 -10.26 -14.35 14.46
CA ARG A 114 -10.74 -13.01 14.89
C ARG A 114 -10.60 -12.05 13.71
N VAL A 115 -11.67 -11.31 13.40
CA VAL A 115 -11.69 -10.45 12.19
C VAL A 115 -12.10 -9.03 12.53
N PHE A 116 -11.38 -8.06 11.97
CA PHE A 116 -11.72 -6.64 12.09
C PHE A 116 -11.09 -5.81 10.97
N ASP A 117 -11.66 -4.63 10.72
CA ASP A 117 -11.12 -3.65 9.78
C ASP A 117 -10.24 -2.63 10.52
N VAL A 118 -9.17 -2.20 9.83
CA VAL A 118 -8.35 -1.05 10.21
C VAL A 118 -8.39 -0.04 9.06
N VAL A 119 -8.75 1.20 9.36
CA VAL A 119 -8.81 2.28 8.37
C VAL A 119 -7.85 3.39 8.76
N ASN A 120 -6.78 3.57 7.98
CA ASN A 120 -5.79 4.63 8.17
C ASN A 120 -5.25 5.16 6.83
N ALA A 121 -6.16 5.46 5.91
CA ALA A 121 -5.87 5.89 4.55
C ALA A 121 -4.77 5.00 3.90
N CYS A 122 -3.86 5.56 3.11
CA CYS A 122 -2.82 4.79 2.41
C CYS A 122 -1.83 4.08 3.35
N ALA A 123 -1.80 4.41 4.64
CA ALA A 123 -1.02 3.72 5.66
C ALA A 123 -1.74 2.49 6.26
N GLY A 124 -2.95 2.16 5.76
CA GLY A 124 -3.82 1.12 6.34
C GLY A 124 -3.15 -0.24 6.50
N MET A 125 -2.48 -0.77 5.46
CA MET A 125 -1.80 -2.07 5.58
C MET A 125 -0.64 -2.03 6.57
N LEU A 126 0.17 -0.95 6.60
CA LEU A 126 1.21 -0.81 7.60
C LEU A 126 0.63 -0.69 9.02
N THR A 127 -0.52 -0.01 9.17
CA THR A 127 -1.24 0.05 10.45
C THR A 127 -1.76 -1.33 10.86
N GLY A 128 -2.31 -2.12 9.93
CA GLY A 128 -2.75 -3.49 10.17
C GLY A 128 -1.58 -4.38 10.62
N ILE A 129 -0.42 -4.25 9.98
CA ILE A 129 0.82 -4.96 10.36
C ILE A 129 1.27 -4.53 11.76
N PHE A 130 1.25 -3.24 12.07
CA PHE A 130 1.59 -2.72 13.41
C PHE A 130 0.70 -3.33 14.50
N VAL A 131 -0.62 -3.38 14.28
CA VAL A 131 -1.58 -3.98 15.21
C VAL A 131 -1.35 -5.48 15.35
N LEU A 132 -1.22 -6.21 14.23
CA LEU A 132 -1.03 -7.65 14.24
C LEU A 132 0.29 -8.07 14.89
N GLN A 133 1.37 -7.31 14.68
CA GLN A 133 2.63 -7.53 15.40
C GLN A 133 2.44 -7.42 16.93
N GLY A 134 1.64 -6.44 17.38
CA GLY A 134 1.32 -6.28 18.79
C GLY A 134 0.62 -7.51 19.35
N LEU A 135 -0.37 -8.06 18.63
CA LEU A 135 -1.10 -9.27 19.03
C LEU A 135 -0.19 -10.51 19.09
N ILE A 136 0.70 -10.67 18.09
CA ILE A 136 1.63 -11.81 18.07
C ILE A 136 2.66 -11.69 19.21
N ARG A 137 3.23 -10.50 19.45
CA ARG A 137 4.16 -10.28 20.56
C ARG A 137 3.53 -10.46 21.95
N ALA A 138 2.25 -10.18 22.08
CA ALA A 138 1.49 -10.41 23.32
C ALA A 138 1.11 -11.89 23.53
N GLY A 139 1.39 -12.77 22.55
CA GLY A 139 0.97 -14.17 22.60
C GLY A 139 -0.53 -14.41 22.33
N GLU A 140 -1.22 -13.35 21.87
CA GLU A 140 -2.66 -13.38 21.55
C GLU A 140 -2.94 -14.01 20.17
N ALA A 141 -1.92 -14.12 19.32
CA ALA A 141 -1.97 -14.80 18.02
C ALA A 141 -0.62 -15.44 17.72
N ARG A 142 -0.62 -16.60 17.06
CA ARG A 142 0.60 -17.25 16.54
C ARG A 142 0.92 -16.73 15.14
N CYS A 143 -0.09 -16.62 14.32
CA CYS A 143 -0.01 -16.05 12.99
C CYS A 143 -1.30 -15.34 12.63
N GLY A 144 -1.24 -14.46 11.65
CA GLY A 144 -2.41 -13.79 11.14
C GLY A 144 -2.15 -13.13 9.79
N MET A 145 -3.22 -12.68 9.16
CA MET A 145 -3.20 -12.06 7.85
C MET A 145 -3.57 -10.57 7.92
N VAL A 146 -2.83 -9.73 7.23
CA VAL A 146 -3.26 -8.37 6.88
C VAL A 146 -3.54 -8.34 5.38
N VAL A 147 -4.75 -7.95 5.00
CA VAL A 147 -5.22 -7.97 3.61
C VAL A 147 -5.88 -6.67 3.22
N SER A 148 -5.75 -6.29 1.97
CA SER A 148 -6.47 -5.17 1.37
C SER A 148 -6.79 -5.44 -0.10
N GLY A 149 -7.97 -4.98 -0.53
CA GLY A 149 -8.33 -4.85 -1.93
C GLY A 149 -8.78 -3.42 -2.19
N GLU A 150 -8.14 -2.75 -3.15
CA GLU A 150 -8.40 -1.36 -3.48
C GLU A 150 -9.00 -1.26 -4.88
N HIS A 151 -10.30 -0.98 -4.93
CA HIS A 151 -11.05 -0.72 -6.15
C HIS A 151 -11.34 0.78 -6.25
N ASN A 152 -10.41 1.52 -6.83
CA ASN A 152 -10.40 2.97 -6.90
C ASN A 152 -11.03 3.51 -8.20
N LEU A 153 -11.23 2.66 -9.21
CA LEU A 153 -11.77 3.03 -10.51
C LEU A 153 -13.09 3.82 -10.44
N PRO A 154 -14.06 3.52 -9.54
CA PRO A 154 -15.28 4.32 -9.42
C PRO A 154 -15.01 5.78 -9.02
N VAL A 155 -14.03 6.02 -8.14
CA VAL A 155 -13.61 7.38 -7.74
C VAL A 155 -12.94 8.09 -8.90
N THR A 156 -12.08 7.39 -9.65
CA THR A 156 -11.43 7.90 -10.86
C THR A 156 -12.45 8.27 -11.94
N ARG A 157 -13.43 7.39 -12.21
CA ARG A 157 -14.54 7.66 -13.17
C ARG A 157 -15.39 8.85 -12.72
N THR A 158 -15.66 8.99 -11.43
CA THR A 158 -16.36 10.15 -10.89
C THR A 158 -15.59 11.44 -11.14
N ALA A 159 -14.29 11.45 -10.90
CA ALA A 159 -13.43 12.58 -11.18
C ALA A 159 -13.40 12.90 -12.68
N ALA A 160 -13.23 11.93 -13.56
CA ALA A 160 -13.26 12.11 -15.01
C ALA A 160 -14.55 12.79 -15.50
N ARG A 161 -15.70 12.44 -14.89
CA ARG A 161 -17.01 13.03 -15.18
C ARG A 161 -17.18 14.42 -14.59
N GLU A 162 -16.63 14.71 -13.40
CA GLU A 162 -17.00 15.86 -12.58
C GLU A 162 -15.95 16.98 -12.51
N LEU A 163 -14.74 16.78 -12.99
CA LEU A 163 -13.69 17.80 -13.04
C LEU A 163 -14.20 19.08 -13.72
N ARG A 164 -13.97 20.25 -13.08
CA ARG A 164 -14.48 21.55 -13.54
C ARG A 164 -13.39 22.47 -14.09
N HIS A 165 -12.22 22.47 -13.46
CA HIS A 165 -11.14 23.37 -13.78
C HIS A 165 -9.77 22.77 -13.43
N ARG A 166 -8.72 23.45 -13.92
CA ARG A 166 -7.32 22.98 -13.79
C ARG A 166 -6.77 22.82 -12.37
N PHE A 167 -7.45 23.36 -11.36
CA PHE A 167 -7.07 23.24 -9.94
C PHE A 167 -8.14 22.50 -9.12
N ASP A 168 -8.97 21.71 -9.76
CA ASP A 168 -9.99 20.92 -9.07
C ASP A 168 -9.31 19.94 -8.10
N GLY A 169 -9.79 19.90 -6.86
CA GLY A 169 -9.25 19.01 -5.84
C GLY A 169 -9.36 17.52 -6.16
N GLN A 170 -10.21 17.15 -7.14
CA GLN A 170 -10.36 15.78 -7.61
C GLN A 170 -9.27 15.32 -8.60
N MET A 171 -8.36 16.21 -9.01
CA MET A 171 -7.28 15.83 -9.95
C MET A 171 -6.44 14.65 -9.48
N ALA A 172 -6.21 14.53 -8.16
CA ALA A 172 -5.48 13.41 -7.60
C ALA A 172 -6.20 12.05 -7.79
N ALA A 173 -7.53 12.04 -7.96
CA ALA A 173 -8.25 10.81 -8.26
C ALA A 173 -7.91 10.22 -9.63
N LEU A 174 -7.37 11.02 -10.56
CA LEU A 174 -6.88 10.55 -11.85
C LEU A 174 -5.51 9.84 -11.76
N THR A 175 -4.89 9.78 -10.58
CA THR A 175 -3.64 9.05 -10.34
C THR A 175 -3.83 7.71 -9.66
N LEU A 176 -5.07 7.29 -9.42
CA LEU A 176 -5.40 6.04 -8.73
C LEU A 176 -5.34 4.83 -9.66
N GLY A 177 -5.07 3.67 -9.09
CA GLY A 177 -5.13 2.35 -9.72
C GLY A 177 -5.73 1.31 -8.77
N ASP A 178 -6.02 0.12 -9.28
CA ASP A 178 -6.63 -0.98 -8.53
C ASP A 178 -5.63 -2.10 -8.25
N GLY A 179 -5.83 -2.82 -7.14
CA GLY A 179 -5.03 -3.99 -6.81
C GLY A 179 -5.34 -4.56 -5.43
N GLY A 180 -4.94 -5.79 -5.22
CA GLY A 180 -5.04 -6.49 -3.94
C GLY A 180 -3.67 -6.87 -3.39
N ALA A 181 -3.53 -6.85 -2.07
CA ALA A 181 -2.33 -7.34 -1.38
C ALA A 181 -2.71 -8.03 -0.06
N ALA A 182 -1.96 -9.05 0.29
CA ALA A 182 -2.07 -9.74 1.57
C ALA A 182 -0.69 -10.15 2.06
N VAL A 183 -0.47 -10.07 3.36
CA VAL A 183 0.71 -10.62 4.02
C VAL A 183 0.26 -11.49 5.19
N ILE A 184 0.94 -12.63 5.38
CA ILE A 184 0.81 -13.44 6.59
C ILE A 184 2.02 -13.13 7.46
N LEU A 185 1.77 -12.86 8.73
CA LEU A 185 2.81 -12.55 9.72
C LEU A 185 2.89 -13.68 10.76
N ASP A 186 4.12 -13.96 11.20
CA ASP A 186 4.40 -14.83 12.32
C ASP A 186 5.65 -14.37 13.10
N ALA A 187 5.92 -15.04 14.20
CA ALA A 187 7.15 -14.85 14.95
C ALA A 187 8.35 -15.37 14.14
N SER A 188 9.35 -14.51 13.94
CA SER A 188 10.59 -14.93 13.26
C SER A 188 11.37 -15.92 14.11
N PRO A 189 11.85 -17.04 13.53
CA PRO A 189 12.78 -17.94 14.20
C PRO A 189 14.19 -17.36 14.28
N ASP A 190 14.50 -16.35 13.45
CA ASP A 190 15.82 -15.70 13.37
C ASP A 190 15.73 -14.30 13.99
N PRO A 191 16.59 -13.95 14.96
CA PRO A 191 16.60 -12.66 15.63
C PRO A 191 17.01 -11.47 14.73
N VAL A 192 17.63 -11.72 13.57
CA VAL A 192 18.02 -10.66 12.63
C VAL A 192 17.00 -10.44 11.50
N VAL A 193 16.08 -11.37 11.31
CA VAL A 193 15.05 -11.34 10.27
C VAL A 193 13.74 -10.75 10.79
N GLY A 194 13.07 -9.95 9.98
CA GLY A 194 11.76 -9.36 10.29
C GLY A 194 11.81 -7.86 10.56
N PHE A 195 10.75 -7.34 11.18
CA PHE A 195 10.66 -5.92 11.51
C PHE A 195 11.58 -5.54 12.68
N HIS A 196 12.48 -4.57 12.45
CA HIS A 196 13.38 -4.02 13.47
C HIS A 196 12.72 -2.88 14.22
N HIS A 197 12.12 -1.96 13.48
CA HIS A 197 11.36 -0.83 14.02
C HIS A 197 10.14 -0.56 13.14
N MET A 198 9.06 -0.13 13.75
CA MET A 198 7.86 0.32 13.06
C MET A 198 7.13 1.34 13.92
N ASP A 199 6.74 2.46 13.32
CA ASP A 199 5.99 3.50 14.01
C ASP A 199 4.99 4.20 13.08
N LEU A 200 4.00 4.84 13.70
CA LEU A 200 2.90 5.55 13.08
C LEU A 200 2.70 6.88 13.81
N VAL A 201 2.88 7.99 13.10
CA VAL A 201 2.71 9.33 13.66
C VAL A 201 1.60 10.07 12.93
N THR A 202 0.71 10.72 13.67
CA THR A 202 -0.45 11.44 13.11
C THR A 202 -0.38 12.93 13.37
N GLY A 203 -0.42 13.72 12.31
CA GLY A 203 -0.61 15.18 12.34
C GLY A 203 -2.08 15.55 12.12
N ALA A 204 -2.96 15.27 13.06
CA ALA A 204 -4.43 15.37 12.92
C ALA A 204 -4.94 16.76 12.48
N ARG A 205 -4.20 17.85 12.79
CA ARG A 205 -4.52 19.23 12.32
C ARG A 205 -4.58 19.37 10.79
N HIS A 206 -4.11 18.37 10.03
CA HIS A 206 -4.02 18.37 8.58
C HIS A 206 -5.03 17.44 7.90
N ASP A 207 -6.03 16.93 8.62
CA ASP A 207 -7.08 16.02 8.13
C ASP A 207 -7.80 16.56 6.87
N HIS A 208 -7.97 17.86 6.81
CA HIS A 208 -8.63 18.58 5.72
C HIS A 208 -7.83 18.65 4.40
N TYR A 209 -6.61 18.10 4.35
CA TYR A 209 -5.81 18.10 3.11
C TYR A 209 -6.20 16.99 2.14
N CYS A 210 -6.77 15.90 2.62
CA CYS A 210 -7.24 14.82 1.77
C CYS A 210 -8.42 14.11 2.44
N TYR A 211 -9.55 14.05 1.76
CA TYR A 211 -10.75 13.38 2.25
C TYR A 211 -11.60 12.84 1.11
N SER A 212 -12.37 11.80 1.41
CA SER A 212 -13.34 11.22 0.50
C SER A 212 -14.77 11.41 1.02
N ARG A 213 -15.70 11.56 0.11
CA ARG A 213 -17.12 11.65 0.41
C ARG A 213 -17.97 11.26 -0.80
N PRO A 214 -19.27 10.98 -0.64
CA PRO A 214 -20.17 10.80 -1.76
C PRO A 214 -20.23 12.05 -2.66
N SER A 215 -20.37 11.83 -3.97
CA SER A 215 -20.60 12.94 -4.91
C SER A 215 -21.94 13.60 -4.62
N ARG A 216 -21.99 14.93 -4.79
CA ARG A 216 -23.25 15.70 -4.74
C ARG A 216 -23.87 15.88 -6.12
N ARG A 217 -23.26 15.32 -7.19
CA ARG A 217 -23.67 15.55 -8.59
C ARG A 217 -24.13 14.29 -9.30
N GLY A 218 -24.09 13.16 -8.61
CA GLY A 218 -24.47 11.87 -9.15
C GLY A 218 -23.99 10.74 -8.26
N ALA A 219 -24.15 9.52 -8.74
CA ALA A 219 -23.66 8.36 -8.03
C ALA A 219 -22.12 8.30 -8.02
N GLY A 220 -21.56 7.73 -6.97
CA GLY A 220 -20.11 7.51 -6.78
C GLY A 220 -19.50 8.39 -5.71
N GLY A 221 -18.26 8.09 -5.39
CA GLY A 221 -17.42 8.81 -4.43
C GLY A 221 -16.49 9.80 -5.11
N ILE A 222 -16.12 10.85 -4.39
CA ILE A 222 -15.07 11.78 -4.80
C ILE A 222 -13.92 11.74 -3.80
N LEU A 223 -12.70 11.92 -4.30
CA LEU A 223 -11.51 12.19 -3.51
C LEU A 223 -11.10 13.64 -3.75
N VAL A 224 -11.01 14.42 -2.68
CA VAL A 224 -10.55 15.80 -2.71
C VAL A 224 -9.19 15.89 -2.04
N THR A 225 -8.18 16.34 -2.77
CA THR A 225 -6.81 16.42 -2.27
C THR A 225 -6.21 17.80 -2.51
N LYS A 226 -5.72 18.42 -1.43
CA LYS A 226 -4.84 19.59 -1.50
C LYS A 226 -3.39 19.12 -1.66
N ALA A 227 -3.09 18.55 -2.84
CA ALA A 227 -1.85 17.81 -3.09
C ALA A 227 -0.57 18.57 -2.70
N ARG A 228 -0.47 19.88 -3.00
CA ARG A 228 0.69 20.71 -2.62
C ARG A 228 0.86 20.84 -1.10
N GLY A 229 -0.25 20.97 -0.36
CA GLY A 229 -0.24 21.03 1.12
C GLY A 229 0.22 19.71 1.71
N LEU A 230 -0.34 18.61 1.24
CA LEU A 230 0.00 17.26 1.67
C LEU A 230 1.48 16.94 1.40
N GLN A 231 1.97 17.23 0.17
CA GLN A 231 3.38 17.03 -0.21
C GLN A 231 4.33 17.87 0.65
N ARG A 232 3.97 19.13 0.91
CA ARG A 232 4.80 20.02 1.74
C ARG A 232 4.93 19.47 3.17
N GLN A 233 3.82 19.07 3.77
CA GLN A 233 3.84 18.50 5.13
C GLN A 233 4.60 17.16 5.17
N GLY A 234 4.44 16.31 4.16
CA GLY A 234 5.26 15.11 4.03
C GLY A 234 6.75 15.44 3.98
N ASN A 235 7.16 16.33 3.09
CA ASN A 235 8.57 16.73 2.93
C ASN A 235 9.18 17.41 4.17
N GLU A 236 8.35 18.06 5.00
CA GLU A 236 8.79 18.69 6.25
C GLU A 236 9.09 17.64 7.33
N HIS A 237 8.33 16.56 7.37
CA HIS A 237 8.38 15.59 8.47
C HIS A 237 9.13 14.29 8.12
N PHE A 238 9.01 13.78 6.88
CA PHE A 238 9.64 12.52 6.47
C PHE A 238 11.13 12.39 6.79
N PRO A 239 11.96 13.43 6.58
CA PRO A 239 13.39 13.28 6.81
C PRO A 239 13.73 12.93 8.26
N ALA A 240 13.06 13.56 9.23
CA ALA A 240 13.26 13.30 10.64
C ALA A 240 12.83 11.87 11.02
N TYR A 241 11.69 11.41 10.51
CA TYR A 241 11.20 10.06 10.77
C TYR A 241 12.05 8.98 10.08
N LEU A 242 12.60 9.26 8.90
CA LEU A 242 13.57 8.37 8.26
C LEU A 242 14.79 8.19 9.15
N LYS A 243 15.36 9.31 9.62
CA LYS A 243 16.51 9.26 10.54
C LYS A 243 16.17 8.48 11.81
N GLU A 244 15.03 8.76 12.44
CA GLU A 244 14.57 8.03 13.63
C GLU A 244 14.44 6.54 13.37
N ALA A 245 13.88 6.12 12.23
CA ALA A 245 13.74 4.71 11.85
C ALA A 245 15.10 4.00 11.78
N LEU A 246 16.10 4.65 11.20
CA LEU A 246 17.46 4.14 11.12
C LEU A 246 18.09 4.05 12.50
N ASP A 247 18.05 5.13 13.28
CA ASP A 247 18.62 5.19 14.64
C ASP A 247 18.02 4.09 15.54
N ARG A 248 16.69 3.90 15.50
CA ARG A 248 15.97 2.87 16.28
C ARG A 248 16.30 1.44 15.84
N SER A 249 16.70 1.26 14.60
CA SER A 249 17.10 -0.04 14.05
C SER A 249 18.59 -0.33 14.23
N GLY A 250 19.37 0.67 14.63
CA GLY A 250 20.82 0.60 14.67
C GLY A 250 21.45 0.57 13.27
N TRP A 251 20.77 1.20 12.29
CA TRP A 251 21.20 1.23 10.89
C TRP A 251 21.65 2.62 10.46
N THR A 252 22.48 2.65 9.45
CA THR A 252 22.86 3.85 8.69
C THR A 252 22.18 3.83 7.32
N LEU A 253 22.32 4.90 6.53
CA LEU A 253 21.84 4.90 5.14
C LEU A 253 22.51 3.83 4.27
N ASP A 254 23.79 3.55 4.53
CA ASP A 254 24.57 2.56 3.77
C ASP A 254 24.13 1.12 4.07
N ASP A 255 23.39 0.90 5.14
CA ASP A 255 22.79 -0.39 5.45
C ASP A 255 21.55 -0.72 4.62
N LEU A 256 20.95 0.28 3.95
CA LEU A 256 19.70 0.11 3.22
C LEU A 256 19.95 -0.40 1.79
N ASP A 257 19.43 -1.58 1.48
CA ASP A 257 19.37 -2.09 0.12
C ASP A 257 18.18 -1.51 -0.66
N HIS A 258 17.07 -1.22 0.06
CA HIS A 258 15.84 -0.73 -0.57
C HIS A 258 15.08 0.28 0.29
N ILE A 259 14.53 1.30 -0.38
CA ILE A 259 13.52 2.19 0.17
C ILE A 259 12.27 2.06 -0.71
N ILE A 260 11.14 1.63 -0.15
CA ILE A 260 9.85 1.58 -0.84
C ILE A 260 8.92 2.61 -0.21
N PRO A 261 8.78 3.80 -0.80
CA PRO A 261 7.79 4.77 -0.38
C PRO A 261 6.39 4.39 -0.85
N HIS A 262 5.35 4.96 -0.23
CA HIS A 262 4.01 4.94 -0.78
C HIS A 262 4.01 5.46 -2.22
N GLN A 263 3.43 4.68 -3.13
CA GLN A 263 3.48 4.88 -4.58
C GLN A 263 2.45 5.91 -5.06
N VAL A 264 2.54 7.14 -4.57
CA VAL A 264 1.58 8.22 -4.89
C VAL A 264 1.72 8.72 -6.33
N SER A 265 2.94 8.91 -6.80
CA SER A 265 3.34 9.18 -8.19
C SER A 265 4.87 9.24 -8.27
N VAL A 266 5.44 8.99 -9.43
CA VAL A 266 6.91 9.01 -9.63
C VAL A 266 7.49 10.35 -9.20
N ARG A 267 6.92 11.47 -9.71
CA ARG A 267 7.44 12.82 -9.44
C ARG A 267 7.30 13.25 -7.97
N ALA A 268 6.25 12.82 -7.29
CA ALA A 268 6.10 13.11 -5.86
C ALA A 268 7.15 12.37 -5.03
N ILE A 269 7.43 11.11 -5.37
CA ILE A 269 8.49 10.31 -4.73
C ILE A 269 9.86 10.96 -4.93
N GLU A 270 10.20 11.36 -6.17
CA GLU A 270 11.46 12.07 -6.47
C GLU A 270 11.58 13.39 -5.68
N ASN A 271 10.47 14.14 -5.54
CA ASN A 271 10.46 15.36 -4.74
C ASN A 271 10.70 15.11 -3.26
N SER A 272 10.12 14.03 -2.71
CA SER A 272 10.34 13.63 -1.32
C SER A 272 11.78 13.14 -1.10
N ALA A 273 12.35 12.37 -2.03
CA ALA A 273 13.75 11.94 -1.97
C ALA A 273 14.69 13.15 -1.90
N ARG A 274 14.51 14.15 -2.79
CA ARG A 274 15.28 15.39 -2.74
C ARG A 274 15.11 16.20 -1.44
N ALA A 275 13.95 16.12 -0.79
CA ALA A 275 13.76 16.77 0.51
C ALA A 275 14.53 16.06 1.62
N VAL A 276 14.58 14.73 1.59
CA VAL A 276 15.39 13.92 2.51
C VAL A 276 16.89 14.22 2.31
N GLU A 277 17.39 14.22 1.08
CA GLU A 277 18.78 14.51 0.75
C GLU A 277 19.22 15.90 1.28
N ARG A 278 18.38 16.91 1.08
CA ARG A 278 18.65 18.26 1.64
C ARG A 278 18.72 18.28 3.17
N TYR A 279 17.87 17.53 3.83
CA TYR A 279 17.84 17.45 5.29
C TYR A 279 19.06 16.71 5.84
N LEU A 280 19.44 15.60 5.21
CA LEU A 280 20.58 14.78 5.63
C LEU A 280 21.93 15.36 5.21
N GLY A 281 21.95 16.29 4.24
CA GLY A 281 23.17 16.87 3.69
C GLY A 281 23.98 15.91 2.82
N CYS A 282 23.41 14.78 2.43
CA CYS A 282 24.03 13.78 1.56
C CYS A 282 22.99 13.16 0.59
N PRO A 283 23.41 12.64 -0.56
CA PRO A 283 22.53 11.92 -1.47
C PRO A 283 22.02 10.65 -0.82
N LEU A 284 20.76 10.27 -1.16
CA LEU A 284 20.25 8.95 -0.85
C LEU A 284 20.95 7.90 -1.72
N PRO A 285 21.20 6.69 -1.20
CA PRO A 285 21.62 5.57 -2.03
C PRO A 285 20.62 5.33 -3.17
N PRO A 286 21.03 4.81 -4.35
CA PRO A 286 20.14 4.56 -5.49
C PRO A 286 19.25 3.33 -5.24
N CYS A 287 18.64 3.26 -4.07
CA CYS A 287 17.86 2.14 -3.58
C CYS A 287 16.35 2.41 -3.51
N THR A 288 15.88 3.59 -3.93
CA THR A 288 14.45 3.93 -3.94
C THR A 288 13.74 3.17 -5.07
N ARG A 289 12.72 2.39 -4.70
CA ARG A 289 11.95 1.55 -5.62
C ARG A 289 10.61 2.21 -5.97
N VAL A 290 10.37 2.39 -7.28
CA VAL A 290 9.18 3.07 -7.79
C VAL A 290 8.45 2.16 -8.77
N SER A 291 7.16 1.92 -8.52
CA SER A 291 6.25 1.15 -9.39
C SER A 291 5.01 1.95 -9.82
N ALA A 292 4.91 3.20 -9.35
CA ALA A 292 3.79 4.09 -9.66
C ALA A 292 3.67 4.41 -11.16
N ASP A 293 4.72 4.23 -11.93
CA ASP A 293 4.73 4.41 -13.39
C ASP A 293 3.77 3.46 -14.10
N VAL A 294 3.62 2.22 -13.61
CA VAL A 294 2.82 1.14 -14.23
C VAL A 294 1.62 0.69 -13.39
N TYR A 295 1.65 0.89 -12.06
CA TYR A 295 0.53 0.49 -11.19
C TYR A 295 -0.26 1.69 -10.67
N ALA A 296 0.26 2.91 -10.86
CA ALA A 296 -0.31 4.14 -10.29
C ALA A 296 -0.40 4.08 -8.76
N ASN A 297 -1.26 4.88 -8.15
CA ASN A 297 -1.48 4.87 -6.72
C ASN A 297 -2.58 3.87 -6.35
N THR A 298 -2.21 2.72 -5.85
CA THR A 298 -3.14 1.67 -5.40
C THR A 298 -3.45 1.77 -3.90
N SER A 299 -3.44 2.99 -3.36
CA SER A 299 -3.80 3.28 -1.96
C SER A 299 -2.99 2.44 -0.96
N THR A 300 -3.64 1.63 -0.10
CA THR A 300 -3.00 0.87 0.98
C THR A 300 -2.09 -0.25 0.45
N THR A 301 -2.37 -0.80 -0.74
CA THR A 301 -1.66 -1.95 -1.31
C THR A 301 -0.33 -1.58 -1.97
N SER A 302 -0.06 -0.30 -2.17
CA SER A 302 1.00 0.21 -3.05
C SER A 302 2.41 -0.26 -2.72
N HIS A 303 2.76 -0.39 -1.44
CA HIS A 303 4.06 -0.90 -1.01
C HIS A 303 4.25 -2.37 -1.40
N PHE A 304 3.19 -3.16 -1.27
CA PHE A 304 3.22 -4.61 -1.49
C PHE A 304 3.19 -4.95 -2.98
N LEU A 305 2.53 -4.13 -3.81
CA LEU A 305 2.62 -4.22 -5.25
C LEU A 305 4.03 -3.85 -5.74
N ALA A 306 4.68 -2.87 -5.13
CA ALA A 306 6.07 -2.54 -5.40
C ALA A 306 7.00 -3.70 -4.96
N LEU A 307 6.81 -4.26 -3.76
CA LEU A 307 7.53 -5.46 -3.32
C LEU A 307 7.39 -6.61 -4.31
N HIS A 308 6.15 -6.91 -4.75
CA HIS A 308 5.90 -7.92 -5.78
C HIS A 308 6.76 -7.69 -7.03
N ARG A 309 6.71 -6.49 -7.61
CA ARG A 309 7.46 -6.15 -8.82
C ARG A 309 8.96 -6.40 -8.66
N PHE A 310 9.55 -5.85 -7.58
CA PHE A 310 10.99 -5.88 -7.37
C PHE A 310 11.53 -7.20 -6.82
N ILE A 311 10.68 -8.03 -6.22
CA ILE A 311 11.02 -9.44 -5.94
C ILE A 311 10.98 -10.24 -7.24
N GLN A 312 9.97 -10.04 -8.10
CA GLN A 312 9.82 -10.78 -9.35
C GLN A 312 10.93 -10.51 -10.35
N ASP A 313 11.40 -9.28 -10.46
CA ASP A 313 12.51 -8.93 -11.36
C ASP A 313 13.90 -9.24 -10.77
N GLY A 314 13.95 -9.78 -9.55
CA GLY A 314 15.19 -10.16 -8.88
C GLY A 314 15.95 -9.00 -8.22
N THR A 315 15.37 -7.79 -8.21
CA THR A 315 15.99 -6.62 -7.57
C THR A 315 16.07 -6.81 -6.05
N ILE A 316 15.01 -7.35 -5.43
CA ILE A 316 14.98 -7.65 -3.99
C ILE A 316 15.35 -9.11 -3.76
N ALA A 317 16.31 -9.36 -2.89
CA ALA A 317 16.85 -10.65 -2.55
C ALA A 317 16.68 -11.02 -1.07
N SER A 318 16.98 -12.27 -0.75
CA SER A 318 17.01 -12.74 0.64
C SER A 318 18.15 -12.07 1.40
N GLY A 319 17.87 -11.63 2.63
CA GLY A 319 18.83 -10.91 3.49
C GLY A 319 18.82 -9.39 3.30
N ASP A 320 18.20 -8.87 2.23
CA ASP A 320 18.14 -7.42 1.98
C ASP A 320 17.42 -6.66 3.09
N LYS A 321 17.92 -5.45 3.36
CA LYS A 321 17.40 -4.50 4.34
C LYS A 321 16.53 -3.47 3.66
N LEU A 322 15.30 -3.38 4.10
CA LEU A 322 14.24 -2.57 3.53
C LEU A 322 13.75 -1.50 4.49
N LEU A 323 13.52 -0.29 3.97
CA LEU A 323 12.72 0.75 4.61
C LEU A 323 11.40 0.95 3.85
N LEU A 324 10.28 0.73 4.51
CA LEU A 324 8.95 1.12 4.05
C LEU A 324 8.58 2.48 4.62
N VAL A 325 8.10 3.40 3.78
CA VAL A 325 7.67 4.74 4.21
C VAL A 325 6.34 5.10 3.59
N SER A 326 5.38 5.52 4.39
CA SER A 326 4.08 6.01 3.91
C SER A 326 3.79 7.41 4.41
N GLY A 327 3.31 8.26 3.51
CA GLY A 327 2.60 9.50 3.85
C GLY A 327 1.17 9.38 3.37
N ALA A 328 0.23 9.44 4.30
CA ALA A 328 -1.18 9.22 4.04
C ALA A 328 -2.04 10.42 4.45
N SER A 329 -3.29 10.41 4.01
CA SER A 329 -4.31 11.33 4.53
C SER A 329 -4.33 11.32 6.06
N GLY A 330 -4.55 12.49 6.66
CA GLY A 330 -4.67 12.54 8.10
C GLY A 330 -3.95 13.72 8.75
N ILE A 331 -2.67 14.08 8.58
CA ILE A 331 -1.63 13.30 7.88
C ILE A 331 -1.18 12.16 8.76
N VAL A 332 -0.98 11.00 8.17
CA VAL A 332 -0.32 9.88 8.84
C VAL A 332 1.01 9.64 8.15
N ILE A 333 2.08 9.57 8.94
CA ILE A 333 3.39 9.13 8.50
C ILE A 333 3.66 7.80 9.19
N SER A 334 3.94 6.77 8.40
CA SER A 334 4.37 5.48 8.92
C SER A 334 5.69 5.07 8.30
N HIS A 335 6.50 4.39 9.07
CA HIS A 335 7.75 3.82 8.60
C HIS A 335 8.01 2.48 9.27
N ALA A 336 8.69 1.60 8.55
CA ALA A 336 9.11 0.31 9.06
C ALA A 336 10.43 -0.10 8.44
N THR A 337 11.37 -0.58 9.26
CA THR A 337 12.60 -1.22 8.82
C THR A 337 12.46 -2.72 8.92
N TYR A 338 12.93 -3.42 7.89
CA TYR A 338 12.72 -4.85 7.73
C TYR A 338 13.92 -5.54 7.10
N THR A 339 14.28 -6.73 7.60
CA THR A 339 15.27 -7.62 6.95
C THR A 339 14.55 -8.87 6.44
N PHE A 340 14.74 -9.19 5.15
CA PHE A 340 14.12 -10.36 4.55
C PHE A 340 14.77 -11.66 5.03
N ASP A 341 13.93 -12.71 5.15
CA ASP A 341 14.36 -14.10 5.14
C ASP A 341 14.52 -14.61 3.69
N ASP A 342 14.23 -15.88 3.45
CA ASP A 342 14.20 -16.48 2.13
C ASP A 342 12.91 -16.18 1.32
N LEU A 343 12.01 -15.33 1.83
CA LEU A 343 10.75 -14.98 1.16
C LEU A 343 10.94 -14.55 -0.30
N PRO A 344 11.90 -13.66 -0.66
CA PRO A 344 12.10 -13.28 -2.05
C PRO A 344 12.41 -14.46 -2.97
N ALA A 345 13.24 -15.41 -2.53
CA ALA A 345 13.56 -16.60 -3.29
C ALA A 345 12.33 -17.51 -3.43
N ARG A 346 11.68 -17.87 -2.31
CA ARG A 346 10.45 -18.70 -2.30
C ARG A 346 9.33 -18.09 -3.14
N TYR A 347 9.22 -16.77 -3.16
CA TYR A 347 8.21 -16.04 -3.92
C TYR A 347 8.45 -16.16 -5.42
N ARG A 348 9.69 -15.99 -5.89
CA ARG A 348 10.02 -16.15 -7.31
C ARG A 348 9.82 -17.58 -7.80
N ASP A 349 10.27 -18.56 -7.04
CA ASP A 349 10.21 -19.98 -7.43
C ASP A 349 8.77 -20.48 -7.60
N ARG A 350 7.83 -19.98 -6.80
CA ARG A 350 6.44 -20.40 -6.83
C ARG A 350 5.52 -19.49 -7.66
N TRP A 351 5.95 -18.28 -7.92
CA TRP A 351 5.24 -17.35 -8.79
C TRP A 351 5.71 -17.53 -10.24
N ALA A 352 5.47 -18.71 -10.84
CA ALA A 352 5.59 -18.81 -12.28
C ALA A 352 4.54 -17.89 -12.92
N PRO A 353 4.88 -17.02 -13.89
CA PRO A 353 3.89 -16.26 -14.62
C PRO A 353 2.96 -17.25 -15.30
N GLU A 354 1.69 -17.30 -14.91
CA GLU A 354 0.67 -17.97 -15.69
C GLU A 354 0.65 -17.30 -17.07
N GLY A 355 1.25 -17.99 -18.06
CA GLY A 355 1.12 -17.66 -19.47
C GLY A 355 1.79 -16.34 -19.90
N ARG A 356 3.11 -16.38 -20.17
CA ARG A 356 3.58 -15.66 -21.37
C ARG A 356 3.42 -16.59 -22.56
N PRO A 357 2.67 -16.16 -23.61
CA PRO A 357 2.71 -16.86 -24.88
C PRO A 357 4.11 -16.80 -25.50
#